data_109b026a0bc95518feddbdae2c767e50
#
_entry.id   109b026a0bc95518feddbdae2c767e50
#
_cell.length_a   1.000
_cell.length_b   1.000
_cell.length_c   1.000
_cell.angle_alpha   90.00
_cell.angle_beta   90.00
_cell.angle_gamma   90.00
#
_symmetry.space_group_name_H-M   'P 1'
#
loop_
_entity.id
_entity.type
_entity.pdbx_description
1 polymer ?
#
loop_
_entity_poly.entity_id
_entity_poly.type
_entity_poly.pdbx_seq_one_letter_code
_entity_poly.pdbx_strand_id
1 'polypeptide(L)'
;MVLSSGGPRGFAYIGAIEELESRGYNITSVAGCSIGSLVGGVYAAGGLDGFKEWLFNLDNTKLISLLDVSISKSYLVKGEKVIEAIKRVVPEVNIEDLRIPYRAVATDLYTGEEVVFSKGRLFDAIRASISIPSLFRPVKYGYHTLIDGGIVNTMPLSQAVRNGHDILVAFDVNQIDSERIASYLKELEEVREEDTEFKSGELDAIGDLAMRKGVPLIDRVRMLGDEAHRAYKGIRMIGQKTKRIEDEAHAERIPTSDNYYSILTRTFSLMNHTIARQAIQLYRPDVVVNMNFDTYGAIPDYAKGEEIAAKGRELMSAALDEYEHAASGKADSLS
;
A
#
# COMPACT_ATOMS: atom_id res chain seq x y z
N MET A 1 16.81 8.75 -7.64
CA MET A 1 15.43 8.46 -7.14
C MET A 1 15.35 7.01 -6.67
N VAL A 2 14.69 6.76 -5.53
CA VAL A 2 14.48 5.41 -4.99
C VAL A 2 12.99 5.17 -4.78
N LEU A 3 12.49 4.02 -5.28
CA LEU A 3 11.08 3.65 -5.35
C LEU A 3 10.84 2.37 -4.55
N SER A 4 9.97 2.43 -3.55
CA SER A 4 9.69 1.29 -2.69
C SER A 4 8.87 0.19 -3.38
N SER A 5 8.78 -0.97 -2.76
CA SER A 5 7.74 -1.96 -3.07
C SER A 5 6.36 -1.42 -2.67
N GLY A 6 5.26 -2.01 -3.16
CA GLY A 6 3.95 -1.58 -2.69
C GLY A 6 2.74 -1.90 -3.56
N GLY A 7 2.84 -2.83 -4.50
CA GLY A 7 1.72 -3.24 -5.36
C GLY A 7 1.12 -2.07 -6.16
N PRO A 8 -0.21 -1.95 -6.29
CA PRO A 8 -0.83 -0.95 -7.16
C PRO A 8 -0.51 0.50 -6.77
N ARG A 9 -0.18 0.76 -5.49
CA ARG A 9 0.22 2.11 -5.02
C ARG A 9 1.45 2.66 -5.74
N GLY A 10 2.34 1.77 -6.23
CA GLY A 10 3.52 2.18 -7.00
C GLY A 10 3.22 2.85 -8.34
N PHE A 11 1.98 2.84 -8.83
CA PHE A 11 1.60 3.67 -9.99
C PHE A 11 1.67 5.17 -9.67
N ALA A 12 1.69 5.56 -8.39
CA ALA A 12 1.98 6.91 -7.94
C ALA A 12 3.34 7.42 -8.43
N TYR A 13 4.31 6.52 -8.63
CA TYR A 13 5.64 6.87 -9.12
C TYR A 13 5.62 7.50 -10.51
N ILE A 14 4.62 7.18 -11.35
CA ILE A 14 4.44 7.80 -12.68
C ILE A 14 4.22 9.30 -12.52
N GLY A 15 3.25 9.70 -11.72
CA GLY A 15 2.96 11.13 -11.48
C GLY A 15 4.09 11.84 -10.74
N ALA A 16 4.79 11.15 -9.83
CA ALA A 16 5.93 11.68 -9.13
C ALA A 16 7.12 11.97 -10.06
N ILE A 17 7.41 11.07 -11.01
CA ILE A 17 8.43 11.27 -12.04
C ILE A 17 8.09 12.48 -12.91
N GLU A 18 6.83 12.55 -13.39
CA GLU A 18 6.36 13.66 -14.20
C GLU A 18 6.42 15.00 -13.44
N GLU A 19 6.14 15.01 -12.13
CA GLU A 19 6.24 16.22 -11.32
C GLU A 19 7.70 16.69 -11.17
N LEU A 20 8.63 15.77 -10.88
CA LEU A 20 10.06 16.09 -10.83
C LEU A 20 10.55 16.70 -12.15
N GLU A 21 10.23 16.07 -13.29
CA GLU A 21 10.64 16.55 -14.61
C GLU A 21 9.98 17.91 -14.95
N SER A 22 8.71 18.12 -14.59
CA SER A 22 8.00 19.38 -14.83
C SER A 22 8.61 20.57 -14.08
N ARG A 23 9.24 20.31 -12.92
CA ARG A 23 9.99 21.31 -12.15
C ARG A 23 11.45 21.46 -12.57
N GLY A 24 11.86 20.73 -13.63
CA GLY A 24 13.23 20.84 -14.18
C GLY A 24 14.26 19.97 -13.47
N TYR A 25 13.85 19.07 -12.57
CA TYR A 25 14.75 18.07 -12.01
C TYR A 25 15.07 17.00 -13.05
N ASN A 26 16.35 16.64 -13.13
CA ASN A 26 16.82 15.57 -14.00
C ASN A 26 17.09 14.30 -13.17
N ILE A 27 16.34 13.23 -13.40
CA ILE A 27 16.55 11.96 -12.71
C ILE A 27 17.78 11.27 -13.29
N THR A 28 18.85 11.20 -12.51
CA THR A 28 20.16 10.69 -12.93
C THR A 28 20.38 9.21 -12.62
N SER A 29 19.58 8.60 -11.75
CA SER A 29 19.58 7.16 -11.46
C SER A 29 18.29 6.73 -10.81
N VAL A 30 17.94 5.45 -10.96
CA VAL A 30 16.77 4.85 -10.28
C VAL A 30 17.17 3.54 -9.62
N ALA A 31 16.77 3.37 -8.35
CA ALA A 31 16.76 2.08 -7.68
C ALA A 31 15.31 1.75 -7.26
N GLY A 32 14.86 0.53 -7.48
CA GLY A 32 13.49 0.16 -7.20
C GLY A 32 13.33 -1.27 -6.70
N CYS A 33 12.26 -1.48 -5.94
CA CYS A 33 11.84 -2.78 -5.45
C CYS A 33 10.41 -3.08 -5.92
N SER A 34 10.14 -4.31 -6.38
CA SER A 34 8.81 -4.75 -6.81
C SER A 34 8.19 -3.78 -7.84
N ILE A 35 7.03 -3.22 -7.57
CA ILE A 35 6.41 -2.21 -8.44
C ILE A 35 7.33 -1.01 -8.69
N GLY A 36 8.17 -0.63 -7.71
CA GLY A 36 9.17 0.41 -7.88
C GLY A 36 10.25 0.02 -8.91
N SER A 37 10.62 -1.25 -8.97
CA SER A 37 11.51 -1.76 -10.03
C SER A 37 10.84 -1.73 -11.41
N LEU A 38 9.55 -2.04 -11.47
CA LEU A 38 8.79 -1.99 -12.72
C LEU A 38 8.70 -0.56 -13.26
N VAL A 39 8.14 0.38 -12.50
CA VAL A 39 7.94 1.76 -12.97
C VAL A 39 9.29 2.44 -13.22
N GLY A 40 10.25 2.26 -12.31
CA GLY A 40 11.59 2.81 -12.46
C GLY A 40 12.37 2.26 -13.65
N GLY A 41 12.25 0.95 -13.92
CA GLY A 41 12.87 0.31 -15.07
C GLY A 41 12.26 0.74 -16.40
N VAL A 42 10.93 0.84 -16.43
CA VAL A 42 10.19 1.35 -17.60
C VAL A 42 10.60 2.80 -17.90
N TYR A 43 10.70 3.65 -16.86
CA TYR A 43 11.19 5.02 -17.01
C TYR A 43 12.64 5.05 -17.55
N ALA A 44 13.54 4.29 -16.94
CA ALA A 44 14.95 4.24 -17.36
C ALA A 44 15.10 3.75 -18.81
N ALA A 45 14.21 2.88 -19.28
CA ALA A 45 14.14 2.42 -20.66
C ALA A 45 13.51 3.45 -21.64
N GLY A 46 13.00 4.58 -21.12
CA GLY A 46 12.31 5.59 -21.94
C GLY A 46 10.92 5.17 -22.40
N GLY A 47 10.31 4.19 -21.74
CA GLY A 47 9.00 3.64 -22.10
C GLY A 47 7.84 4.11 -21.25
N LEU A 48 8.02 5.16 -20.43
CA LEU A 48 7.01 5.58 -19.44
C LEU A 48 5.68 5.99 -20.09
N ASP A 49 5.72 6.73 -21.20
CA ASP A 49 4.49 7.21 -21.86
C ASP A 49 3.67 6.03 -22.42
N GLY A 50 4.29 5.10 -23.12
CA GLY A 50 3.63 3.91 -23.63
C GLY A 50 3.07 3.01 -22.52
N PHE A 51 3.82 2.87 -21.42
CA PHE A 51 3.35 2.14 -20.25
C PHE A 51 2.16 2.82 -19.58
N LYS A 52 2.21 4.14 -19.42
CA LYS A 52 1.15 4.97 -18.86
C LYS A 52 -0.14 4.85 -19.68
N GLU A 53 -0.05 4.99 -21.00
CA GLU A 53 -1.19 4.84 -21.90
C GLU A 53 -1.80 3.44 -21.77
N TRP A 54 -0.98 2.41 -21.77
CA TRP A 54 -1.44 1.03 -21.59
C TRP A 54 -2.12 0.83 -20.24
N LEU A 55 -1.52 1.33 -19.15
CA LEU A 55 -2.02 1.19 -17.79
C LEU A 55 -3.35 1.91 -17.58
N PHE A 56 -3.50 3.14 -18.09
CA PHE A 56 -4.72 3.94 -17.91
C PHE A 56 -5.91 3.38 -18.71
N ASN A 57 -5.63 2.59 -19.74
CA ASN A 57 -6.64 1.83 -20.49
C ASN A 57 -6.95 0.44 -19.88
N LEU A 58 -6.36 0.12 -18.70
CA LEU A 58 -6.57 -1.16 -18.03
C LEU A 58 -7.85 -1.11 -17.21
N ASP A 59 -8.83 -1.92 -17.57
CA ASP A 59 -10.06 -2.15 -16.81
C ASP A 59 -10.01 -3.51 -16.07
N ASN A 60 -10.99 -3.75 -15.20
CA ASN A 60 -11.06 -5.01 -14.44
C ASN A 60 -11.13 -6.25 -15.32
N THR A 61 -11.75 -6.18 -16.49
CA THR A 61 -11.86 -7.31 -17.42
C THR A 61 -10.49 -7.64 -18.03
N LYS A 62 -9.77 -6.62 -18.50
CA LYS A 62 -8.41 -6.75 -19.01
C LYS A 62 -7.47 -7.20 -17.91
N LEU A 63 -7.58 -6.64 -16.70
CA LEU A 63 -6.80 -7.06 -15.54
C LEU A 63 -6.95 -8.56 -15.27
N ILE A 64 -8.19 -9.06 -15.18
CA ILE A 64 -8.46 -10.49 -14.98
C ILE A 64 -7.84 -11.33 -16.09
N SER A 65 -7.89 -10.87 -17.34
CA SER A 65 -7.29 -11.59 -18.48
C SER A 65 -5.77 -11.70 -18.41
N LEU A 66 -5.12 -10.72 -17.76
CA LEU A 66 -3.67 -10.72 -17.52
C LEU A 66 -3.26 -11.62 -16.36
N LEU A 67 -4.19 -11.93 -15.44
CA LEU A 67 -3.96 -12.88 -14.36
C LEU A 67 -3.90 -14.28 -14.97
N ASP A 68 -2.70 -14.81 -15.16
CA ASP A 68 -2.46 -16.17 -15.60
C ASP A 68 -2.63 -17.13 -14.42
N VAL A 69 -3.92 -17.30 -14.03
CA VAL A 69 -4.30 -18.09 -12.85
C VAL A 69 -3.85 -19.54 -13.02
N SER A 70 -3.13 -20.05 -12.04
CA SER A 70 -2.61 -21.41 -12.03
C SER A 70 -3.23 -22.22 -10.90
N ILE A 71 -3.61 -23.46 -11.19
CA ILE A 71 -4.00 -24.44 -10.16
C ILE A 71 -2.71 -25.01 -9.53
N SER A 72 -1.98 -24.17 -8.82
CA SER A 72 -0.76 -24.55 -8.10
C SER A 72 -0.97 -24.41 -6.59
N LYS A 73 -0.35 -25.29 -5.80
CA LYS A 73 -0.34 -25.16 -4.33
C LYS A 73 0.57 -24.03 -3.84
N SER A 74 1.42 -23.48 -4.69
CA SER A 74 2.50 -22.57 -4.28
C SER A 74 2.33 -21.13 -4.77
N TYR A 75 1.47 -20.88 -5.76
CA TYR A 75 1.23 -19.54 -6.31
C TYR A 75 -0.10 -19.48 -7.07
N LEU A 76 -0.69 -18.30 -7.14
CA LEU A 76 -1.97 -18.06 -7.83
C LEU A 76 -1.77 -17.66 -9.30
N VAL A 77 -0.71 -16.92 -9.61
CA VAL A 77 -0.46 -16.33 -10.94
C VAL A 77 0.97 -16.64 -11.40
N LYS A 78 1.16 -16.99 -12.65
CA LYS A 78 2.50 -17.21 -13.20
C LYS A 78 3.26 -15.90 -13.40
N GLY A 79 2.58 -14.83 -13.81
CA GLY A 79 3.12 -13.49 -14.01
C GLY A 79 3.73 -13.22 -15.39
N GLU A 80 3.79 -14.22 -16.26
CA GLU A 80 4.35 -14.06 -17.60
C GLU A 80 3.50 -13.17 -18.50
N LYS A 81 2.16 -13.28 -18.43
CA LYS A 81 1.25 -12.48 -19.27
C LYS A 81 1.35 -10.98 -18.99
N VAL A 82 1.54 -10.59 -17.74
CA VAL A 82 1.72 -9.18 -17.37
C VAL A 82 3.00 -8.64 -18.00
N ILE A 83 4.11 -9.36 -17.85
CA ILE A 83 5.40 -8.98 -18.45
C ILE A 83 5.31 -8.90 -19.97
N GLU A 84 4.70 -9.90 -20.64
CA GLU A 84 4.54 -9.91 -22.10
C GLU A 84 3.62 -8.76 -22.59
N ALA A 85 2.62 -8.38 -21.82
CA ALA A 85 1.79 -7.21 -22.14
C ALA A 85 2.58 -5.90 -22.06
N ILE A 86 3.44 -5.74 -21.05
CA ILE A 86 4.28 -4.54 -20.90
C ILE A 86 5.36 -4.48 -21.99
N LYS A 87 5.96 -5.60 -22.37
CA LYS A 87 6.94 -5.69 -23.47
C LYS A 87 6.41 -5.24 -24.83
N ARG A 88 5.10 -5.19 -25.03
CA ARG A 88 4.50 -4.67 -26.26
C ARG A 88 4.57 -3.15 -26.37
N VAL A 89 4.69 -2.47 -25.24
CA VAL A 89 4.68 -1.00 -25.12
C VAL A 89 6.00 -0.43 -24.62
N VAL A 90 6.87 -1.28 -24.06
CA VAL A 90 8.20 -0.91 -23.57
C VAL A 90 9.24 -1.85 -24.20
N PRO A 91 10.31 -1.36 -24.82
CA PRO A 91 11.30 -2.20 -25.47
C PRO A 91 12.07 -3.06 -24.45
N GLU A 92 12.39 -4.29 -24.84
CA GLU A 92 13.33 -5.12 -24.08
C GLU A 92 14.76 -4.62 -24.34
N VAL A 93 15.44 -4.24 -23.28
CA VAL A 93 16.81 -3.75 -23.30
C VAL A 93 17.63 -4.41 -22.18
N ASN A 94 18.95 -4.37 -22.27
CA ASN A 94 19.78 -4.73 -21.13
C ASN A 94 19.91 -3.54 -20.18
N ILE A 95 20.04 -3.82 -18.90
CA ILE A 95 20.13 -2.80 -17.84
C ILE A 95 21.37 -1.91 -18.05
N GLU A 96 22.49 -2.51 -18.48
CA GLU A 96 23.74 -1.80 -18.77
C GLU A 96 23.66 -0.85 -19.97
N ASP A 97 22.65 -1.01 -20.85
CA ASP A 97 22.43 -0.18 -22.04
C ASP A 97 21.42 0.95 -21.80
N LEU A 98 20.87 1.05 -20.57
CA LEU A 98 19.89 2.09 -20.21
C LEU A 98 20.52 3.48 -20.18
N ARG A 99 19.71 4.51 -20.47
CA ARG A 99 20.14 5.91 -20.49
C ARG A 99 20.66 6.42 -19.15
N ILE A 100 20.13 5.86 -18.05
CA ILE A 100 20.51 6.18 -16.67
C ILE A 100 20.75 4.88 -15.90
N PRO A 101 21.65 4.88 -14.90
CA PRO A 101 21.85 3.75 -14.02
C PRO A 101 20.54 3.30 -13.39
N TYR A 102 20.27 2.01 -13.48
CA TYR A 102 19.11 1.38 -12.90
C TYR A 102 19.51 0.18 -12.05
N ARG A 103 18.82 -0.01 -10.92
CA ARG A 103 18.97 -1.19 -10.07
C ARG A 103 17.60 -1.70 -9.62
N ALA A 104 17.41 -3.02 -9.74
CA ALA A 104 16.27 -3.72 -9.18
C ALA A 104 16.75 -4.70 -8.11
N VAL A 105 15.93 -4.89 -7.07
CA VAL A 105 16.25 -5.82 -5.99
C VAL A 105 15.25 -6.96 -5.93
N ALA A 106 15.75 -8.17 -5.67
CA ALA A 106 14.98 -9.36 -5.36
C ALA A 106 15.57 -10.03 -4.11
N THR A 107 14.88 -11.02 -3.58
CA THR A 107 15.33 -11.80 -2.41
C THR A 107 15.56 -13.25 -2.83
N ASP A 108 16.69 -13.85 -2.43
CA ASP A 108 16.85 -15.31 -2.53
C ASP A 108 16.04 -15.99 -1.42
N LEU A 109 15.09 -16.82 -1.84
CA LEU A 109 14.16 -17.51 -0.92
C LEU A 109 14.86 -18.39 0.13
N TYR A 110 16.03 -18.95 -0.20
CA TYR A 110 16.69 -19.92 0.67
C TYR A 110 17.78 -19.31 1.54
N THR A 111 18.50 -18.31 1.03
CA THR A 111 19.56 -17.66 1.80
C THR A 111 19.07 -16.42 2.56
N GLY A 112 17.94 -15.82 2.11
CA GLY A 112 17.46 -14.55 2.62
C GLY A 112 18.30 -13.35 2.17
N GLU A 113 19.26 -13.55 1.26
CA GLU A 113 20.13 -12.48 0.77
C GLU A 113 19.42 -11.61 -0.29
N GLU A 114 19.79 -10.34 -0.31
CA GLU A 114 19.42 -9.40 -1.35
C GLU A 114 20.15 -9.75 -2.66
N VAL A 115 19.41 -9.85 -3.76
CA VAL A 115 19.96 -9.99 -5.10
C VAL A 115 19.72 -8.73 -5.89
N VAL A 116 20.80 -8.04 -6.27
CA VAL A 116 20.76 -6.76 -6.98
C VAL A 116 21.02 -6.97 -8.46
N PHE A 117 20.05 -6.57 -9.30
CA PHE A 117 20.19 -6.56 -10.74
C PHE A 117 20.69 -5.18 -11.20
N SER A 118 21.89 -5.13 -11.75
CA SER A 118 22.50 -3.95 -12.39
C SER A 118 23.00 -4.23 -13.81
N LYS A 119 22.74 -5.46 -14.31
CA LYS A 119 23.10 -5.97 -15.64
C LYS A 119 22.11 -7.02 -16.08
N GLY A 120 22.10 -7.33 -17.37
CA GLY A 120 21.25 -8.34 -18.00
C GLY A 120 19.91 -7.78 -18.43
N ARG A 121 18.98 -8.65 -18.82
CA ARG A 121 17.70 -8.25 -19.41
C ARG A 121 16.83 -7.54 -18.38
N LEU A 122 16.31 -6.37 -18.73
CA LEU A 122 15.50 -5.51 -17.87
C LEU A 122 14.28 -6.26 -17.32
N PHE A 123 13.53 -6.94 -18.18
CA PHE A 123 12.31 -7.62 -17.74
C PHE A 123 12.56 -8.90 -16.94
N ASP A 124 13.73 -9.52 -17.05
CA ASP A 124 14.10 -10.63 -16.17
C ASP A 124 14.33 -10.13 -14.74
N ALA A 125 14.99 -8.98 -14.58
CA ALA A 125 15.19 -8.32 -13.30
C ALA A 125 13.86 -7.86 -12.67
N ILE A 126 13.00 -7.19 -13.46
CA ILE A 126 11.67 -6.76 -13.03
C ILE A 126 10.85 -7.98 -12.62
N ARG A 127 10.82 -9.05 -13.44
CA ARG A 127 10.05 -10.27 -13.14
C ARG A 127 10.49 -10.94 -11.84
N ALA A 128 11.80 -10.94 -11.55
CA ALA A 128 12.31 -11.45 -10.29
C ALA A 128 11.85 -10.56 -9.12
N SER A 129 12.01 -9.25 -9.26
CA SER A 129 11.68 -8.26 -8.23
C SER A 129 10.20 -8.21 -7.85
N ILE A 130 9.28 -8.49 -8.79
CA ILE A 130 7.82 -8.50 -8.53
C ILE A 130 7.27 -9.87 -8.09
N SER A 131 8.12 -10.84 -7.79
CA SER A 131 7.72 -12.22 -7.45
C SER A 131 7.16 -12.35 -6.04
N ILE A 132 6.04 -11.65 -5.74
CA ILE A 132 5.38 -11.66 -4.43
C ILE A 132 5.02 -13.10 -4.04
N PRO A 133 5.50 -13.60 -2.87
CA PRO A 133 5.17 -14.93 -2.38
C PRO A 133 3.65 -15.16 -2.34
N SER A 134 3.24 -16.38 -2.67
CA SER A 134 1.84 -16.83 -2.79
C SER A 134 1.05 -16.21 -3.95
N LEU A 135 1.42 -15.03 -4.45
CA LEU A 135 0.77 -14.40 -5.60
C LEU A 135 1.46 -14.83 -6.91
N PHE A 136 2.74 -14.53 -7.06
CA PHE A 136 3.50 -14.85 -8.28
C PHE A 136 4.43 -16.04 -8.08
N ARG A 137 4.64 -16.76 -9.19
CA ARG A 137 5.61 -17.85 -9.22
C ARG A 137 7.02 -17.32 -8.98
N PRO A 138 7.81 -17.89 -8.02
CA PRO A 138 9.22 -17.57 -7.84
C PRO A 138 10.04 -17.78 -9.14
N VAL A 139 11.07 -16.98 -9.33
CA VAL A 139 11.93 -17.03 -10.51
C VAL A 139 13.19 -17.86 -10.22
N LYS A 140 13.53 -18.79 -11.10
CA LYS A 140 14.83 -19.49 -11.06
C LYS A 140 15.88 -18.67 -11.80
N TYR A 141 16.97 -18.34 -11.11
CA TYR A 141 18.09 -17.58 -11.64
C TYR A 141 19.42 -18.24 -11.25
N GLY A 142 19.98 -19.02 -12.15
CA GLY A 142 21.09 -19.90 -11.80
C GLY A 142 20.68 -20.92 -10.74
N TYR A 143 21.39 -20.94 -9.62
CA TYR A 143 21.07 -21.76 -8.45
C TYR A 143 20.11 -21.06 -7.46
N HIS A 144 19.84 -19.78 -7.64
CA HIS A 144 18.94 -19.01 -6.78
C HIS A 144 17.46 -19.28 -7.10
N THR A 145 16.63 -19.13 -6.10
CA THR A 145 15.17 -19.07 -6.25
C THR A 145 14.71 -17.72 -5.74
N LEU A 146 14.35 -16.82 -6.65
CA LEU A 146 14.09 -15.42 -6.34
C LEU A 146 12.61 -15.17 -6.11
N ILE A 147 12.36 -14.37 -5.06
CA ILE A 147 11.08 -13.82 -4.68
C ILE A 147 11.20 -12.29 -4.61
N ASP A 148 10.08 -11.60 -4.34
CA ASP A 148 10.00 -10.15 -4.25
C ASP A 148 11.07 -9.57 -3.30
N GLY A 149 11.70 -8.49 -3.74
CA GLY A 149 12.75 -7.82 -2.96
C GLY A 149 12.26 -7.17 -1.68
N GLY A 150 10.95 -6.86 -1.59
CA GLY A 150 10.34 -6.25 -0.41
C GLY A 150 10.42 -7.07 0.87
N ILE A 151 10.77 -8.36 0.77
CA ILE A 151 10.99 -9.22 1.93
C ILE A 151 12.21 -8.76 2.75
N VAL A 152 13.27 -8.28 2.09
CA VAL A 152 14.53 -7.88 2.79
C VAL A 152 14.90 -6.42 2.55
N ASN A 153 14.51 -5.82 1.42
CA ASN A 153 14.84 -4.44 1.10
C ASN A 153 13.71 -3.74 0.31
N THR A 154 12.66 -3.37 1.03
CA THR A 154 11.48 -2.67 0.47
C THR A 154 11.84 -1.33 -0.16
N MET A 155 12.78 -0.58 0.44
CA MET A 155 13.22 0.75 0.03
C MET A 155 14.73 0.71 -0.22
N PRO A 156 15.20 0.39 -1.45
CA PRO A 156 16.59 0.09 -1.72
C PRO A 156 17.48 1.34 -1.81
N LEU A 157 17.48 2.15 -0.75
CA LEU A 157 18.31 3.36 -0.63
C LEU A 157 19.81 3.06 -0.68
N SER A 158 20.21 1.87 -0.19
CA SER A 158 21.58 1.33 -0.31
C SER A 158 22.03 1.16 -1.76
N GLN A 159 21.09 1.06 -2.70
CA GLN A 159 21.35 0.78 -4.10
C GLN A 159 21.31 2.05 -4.96
N ALA A 160 21.05 3.23 -4.38
CA ALA A 160 21.05 4.49 -5.10
C ALA A 160 22.45 4.80 -5.66
N VAL A 161 22.53 5.05 -6.97
CA VAL A 161 23.77 5.52 -7.60
C VAL A 161 23.82 7.06 -7.53
N ARG A 162 24.79 7.60 -6.80
CA ARG A 162 24.94 9.04 -6.52
C ARG A 162 26.10 9.62 -7.28
N ASN A 163 25.97 10.87 -7.73
CA ASN A 163 27.06 11.62 -8.37
C ASN A 163 27.70 12.70 -7.45
N GLY A 164 27.22 12.82 -6.22
CA GLY A 164 27.76 13.73 -5.19
C GLY A 164 27.24 15.17 -5.26
N HIS A 165 26.49 15.54 -6.29
CA HIS A 165 25.86 16.86 -6.48
C HIS A 165 24.34 16.76 -6.67
N ASP A 166 23.80 15.60 -6.51
CA ASP A 166 22.39 15.26 -6.66
C ASP A 166 21.67 15.27 -5.31
N ILE A 167 20.34 15.38 -5.36
CA ILE A 167 19.47 15.12 -4.22
C ILE A 167 18.99 13.66 -4.24
N LEU A 168 18.84 13.06 -3.07
CA LEU A 168 18.28 11.73 -2.90
C LEU A 168 16.79 11.85 -2.64
N VAL A 169 15.98 11.44 -3.61
CA VAL A 169 14.53 11.41 -3.51
C VAL A 169 14.08 9.98 -3.24
N ALA A 170 13.34 9.76 -2.16
CA ALA A 170 12.73 8.49 -1.79
C ALA A 170 11.21 8.60 -1.83
N PHE A 171 10.52 7.64 -2.49
CA PHE A 171 9.08 7.55 -2.45
C PHE A 171 8.66 6.22 -1.80
N ASP A 172 8.10 6.32 -0.59
CA ASP A 172 7.57 5.20 0.18
C ASP A 172 6.04 5.14 0.09
N VAL A 173 5.51 4.02 -0.42
CA VAL A 173 4.07 3.77 -0.50
C VAL A 173 3.60 2.76 0.56
N ASN A 174 4.38 2.56 1.62
CA ASN A 174 4.10 1.62 2.70
C ASN A 174 3.88 2.30 4.06
N GLN A 175 3.64 3.59 4.06
CA GLN A 175 3.40 4.33 5.30
C GLN A 175 2.16 3.80 6.01
N ILE A 176 2.24 3.65 7.33
CA ILE A 176 1.13 3.24 8.19
C ILE A 176 0.81 4.38 9.14
N ASP A 177 -0.42 4.86 9.08
CA ASP A 177 -0.96 5.83 10.02
C ASP A 177 -1.46 5.09 11.28
N SER A 178 -0.52 4.79 12.17
CA SER A 178 -0.81 4.05 13.39
C SER A 178 -1.69 4.82 14.37
N GLU A 179 -1.58 6.15 14.41
CA GLU A 179 -2.37 6.99 15.32
C GLU A 179 -3.85 6.98 14.89
N ARG A 180 -4.09 7.12 13.59
CA ARG A 180 -5.43 7.07 13.02
C ARG A 180 -6.09 5.69 13.20
N ILE A 181 -5.34 4.61 12.92
CA ILE A 181 -5.83 3.24 13.12
C ILE A 181 -6.16 3.01 14.60
N ALA A 182 -5.28 3.43 15.52
CA ALA A 182 -5.53 3.30 16.95
C ALA A 182 -6.77 4.08 17.39
N SER A 183 -7.00 5.29 16.83
CA SER A 183 -8.20 6.08 17.10
C SER A 183 -9.49 5.35 16.69
N TYR A 184 -9.52 4.77 15.50
CA TYR A 184 -10.66 3.98 15.03
C TYR A 184 -10.93 2.75 15.89
N LEU A 185 -9.87 1.99 16.22
CA LEU A 185 -10.01 0.80 17.06
C LEU A 185 -10.54 1.15 18.45
N LYS A 186 -10.07 2.25 19.02
CA LYS A 186 -10.56 2.75 20.30
C LYS A 186 -12.03 3.15 20.24
N GLU A 187 -12.44 3.88 19.21
CA GLU A 187 -13.84 4.27 19.02
C GLU A 187 -14.77 3.05 18.85
N LEU A 188 -14.32 2.04 18.13
CA LEU A 188 -15.05 0.77 17.99
C LEU A 188 -15.19 0.03 19.33
N GLU A 189 -14.14 0.03 20.15
CA GLU A 189 -14.15 -0.63 21.45
C GLU A 189 -15.09 0.09 22.43
N GLU A 190 -15.04 1.42 22.49
CA GLU A 190 -15.96 2.23 23.29
C GLU A 190 -17.43 1.95 22.93
N VAL A 191 -17.77 1.84 21.64
CA VAL A 191 -19.14 1.52 21.23
C VAL A 191 -19.53 0.07 21.57
N ARG A 192 -18.60 -0.86 21.54
CA ARG A 192 -18.84 -2.25 21.97
C ARG A 192 -19.08 -2.35 23.47
N GLU A 193 -18.34 -1.58 24.25
CA GLU A 193 -18.56 -1.49 25.70
C GLU A 193 -19.93 -0.85 26.01
N GLU A 194 -20.27 0.27 25.35
CA GLU A 194 -21.61 0.88 25.45
C GLU A 194 -22.74 -0.10 25.13
N ASP A 195 -22.59 -0.92 24.06
CA ASP A 195 -23.58 -1.93 23.67
C ASP A 195 -23.74 -3.02 24.74
N THR A 196 -22.62 -3.46 25.33
CA THR A 196 -22.61 -4.51 26.34
C THR A 196 -23.24 -4.01 27.65
N GLU A 197 -22.87 -2.82 28.12
CA GLU A 197 -23.43 -2.20 29.32
C GLU A 197 -24.92 -1.91 29.12
N PHE A 198 -25.31 -1.36 27.99
CA PHE A 198 -26.70 -1.07 27.66
C PHE A 198 -27.55 -2.33 27.68
N LYS A 199 -27.12 -3.43 27.01
CA LYS A 199 -27.84 -4.70 26.97
C LYS A 199 -27.98 -5.34 28.35
N SER A 200 -26.96 -5.28 29.18
CA SER A 200 -27.02 -5.82 30.53
C SER A 200 -27.97 -5.00 31.43
N GLY A 201 -27.87 -3.67 31.38
CA GLY A 201 -28.75 -2.78 32.14
C GLY A 201 -30.24 -2.91 31.77
N GLU A 202 -30.55 -3.02 30.47
CA GLU A 202 -31.92 -3.20 30.01
C GLU A 202 -32.48 -4.59 30.37
N LEU A 203 -31.67 -5.64 30.33
CA LEU A 203 -32.07 -6.99 30.74
C LEU A 203 -32.36 -7.04 32.25
N ASP A 204 -31.55 -6.38 33.07
CA ASP A 204 -31.75 -6.28 34.52
C ASP A 204 -33.04 -5.50 34.84
N ALA A 205 -33.25 -4.36 34.14
CA ALA A 205 -34.47 -3.54 34.32
C ALA A 205 -35.74 -4.29 33.95
N ILE A 206 -35.71 -5.09 32.84
CA ILE A 206 -36.83 -5.95 32.44
C ILE A 206 -37.04 -7.07 33.46
N GLY A 207 -35.98 -7.68 33.98
CA GLY A 207 -36.04 -8.72 35.01
C GLY A 207 -36.64 -8.22 36.29
N ASP A 208 -36.19 -7.06 36.78
CA ASP A 208 -36.73 -6.41 37.99
C ASP A 208 -38.21 -6.06 37.86
N LEU A 209 -38.60 -5.55 36.68
CA LEU A 209 -39.97 -5.17 36.39
C LEU A 209 -40.90 -6.41 36.37
N ALA A 210 -40.42 -7.51 35.78
CA ALA A 210 -41.18 -8.78 35.73
C ALA A 210 -41.38 -9.38 37.10
N MET A 211 -40.47 -9.21 38.05
CA MET A 211 -40.50 -9.76 39.41
C MET A 211 -41.17 -8.83 40.46
N ARG A 212 -41.61 -7.63 40.07
CA ARG A 212 -42.14 -6.60 40.99
C ARG A 212 -43.45 -7.09 41.64
N LYS A 213 -43.41 -7.32 42.96
CA LYS A 213 -44.56 -7.69 43.76
C LYS A 213 -45.45 -6.46 44.07
N GLY A 214 -46.79 -6.65 44.00
CA GLY A 214 -47.76 -5.59 44.34
C GLY A 214 -48.25 -4.72 43.18
N VAL A 215 -47.77 -4.94 41.97
CA VAL A 215 -48.25 -4.27 40.75
C VAL A 215 -49.20 -5.21 40.00
N PRO A 216 -50.42 -4.79 39.57
CA PRO A 216 -51.34 -5.59 38.79
C PRO A 216 -50.69 -6.12 37.51
N LEU A 217 -51.05 -7.35 37.08
CA LEU A 217 -50.43 -8.03 35.95
C LEU A 217 -50.52 -7.19 34.65
N ILE A 218 -51.67 -6.52 34.44
CA ILE A 218 -51.89 -5.69 33.25
C ILE A 218 -50.94 -4.50 33.18
N ASP A 219 -50.66 -3.89 34.31
CA ASP A 219 -49.76 -2.75 34.41
C ASP A 219 -48.29 -3.18 34.22
N ARG A 220 -47.92 -4.36 34.75
CA ARG A 220 -46.60 -4.98 34.50
C ARG A 220 -46.35 -5.26 33.01
N VAL A 221 -47.35 -5.83 32.33
CA VAL A 221 -47.26 -6.14 30.89
C VAL A 221 -47.08 -4.84 30.09
N ARG A 222 -47.82 -3.77 30.46
CA ARG A 222 -47.67 -2.45 29.80
C ARG A 222 -46.31 -1.86 30.02
N MET A 223 -45.80 -1.86 31.24
CA MET A 223 -44.49 -1.36 31.62
C MET A 223 -43.38 -2.15 30.94
N LEU A 224 -43.48 -3.46 30.84
CA LEU A 224 -42.55 -4.33 30.11
C LEU A 224 -42.54 -4.03 28.60
N GLY A 225 -43.70 -3.70 28.01
CA GLY A 225 -43.78 -3.27 26.61
C GLY A 225 -43.08 -1.96 26.36
N ASP A 226 -43.22 -0.98 27.25
CA ASP A 226 -42.56 0.33 27.16
C ASP A 226 -41.03 0.20 27.34
N GLU A 227 -40.58 -0.66 28.25
CA GLU A 227 -39.16 -0.93 28.51
C GLU A 227 -38.53 -1.67 27.29
N ALA A 228 -39.19 -2.70 26.79
CA ALA A 228 -38.75 -3.42 25.61
C ALA A 228 -38.63 -2.48 24.37
N HIS A 229 -39.56 -1.49 24.26
CA HIS A 229 -39.49 -0.52 23.18
C HIS A 229 -38.31 0.45 23.33
N ARG A 230 -37.96 0.85 24.56
CA ARG A 230 -36.78 1.67 24.85
C ARG A 230 -35.50 0.91 24.54
N ALA A 231 -35.40 -0.35 25.01
CA ALA A 231 -34.31 -1.24 24.74
C ALA A 231 -34.08 -1.42 23.22
N TYR A 232 -35.17 -1.66 22.47
CA TYR A 232 -35.09 -1.79 21.01
C TYR A 232 -34.54 -0.53 20.32
N LYS A 233 -35.00 0.66 20.75
CA LYS A 233 -34.49 1.93 20.22
C LYS A 233 -33.00 2.13 20.53
N GLY A 234 -32.58 1.84 21.75
CA GLY A 234 -31.19 1.95 22.18
C GLY A 234 -30.27 1.02 21.37
N ILE A 235 -30.62 -0.27 21.28
CA ILE A 235 -29.88 -1.25 20.47
C ILE A 235 -29.77 -0.80 19.01
N ARG A 236 -30.87 -0.26 18.45
CA ARG A 236 -30.87 0.25 17.09
C ARG A 236 -29.93 1.44 16.90
N MET A 237 -29.90 2.37 17.86
CA MET A 237 -29.01 3.56 17.81
C MET A 237 -27.54 3.15 17.90
N ILE A 238 -27.19 2.24 18.81
CA ILE A 238 -25.82 1.72 18.97
C ILE A 238 -25.41 0.97 17.68
N GLY A 239 -26.28 0.11 17.14
CA GLY A 239 -26.03 -0.57 15.89
C GLY A 239 -25.81 0.37 14.69
N GLN A 240 -26.49 1.52 14.65
CA GLN A 240 -26.27 2.54 13.62
C GLN A 240 -24.92 3.25 13.83
N LYS A 241 -24.52 3.53 15.09
CA LYS A 241 -23.22 4.12 15.43
C LYS A 241 -22.07 3.17 15.02
N THR A 242 -22.18 1.90 15.41
CA THR A 242 -21.20 0.86 15.04
C THR A 242 -21.07 0.76 13.52
N LYS A 243 -22.20 0.65 12.80
CA LYS A 243 -22.20 0.56 11.35
C LYS A 243 -21.55 1.78 10.69
N ARG A 244 -21.80 2.99 11.19
CA ARG A 244 -21.18 4.22 10.67
C ARG A 244 -19.65 4.15 10.81
N ILE A 245 -19.15 3.77 11.99
CA ILE A 245 -17.70 3.66 12.24
C ILE A 245 -17.09 2.57 11.35
N GLU A 246 -17.76 1.42 11.20
CA GLU A 246 -17.30 0.35 10.30
C GLU A 246 -17.32 0.79 8.83
N ASP A 247 -18.35 1.53 8.39
CA ASP A 247 -18.43 2.07 7.03
C ASP A 247 -17.33 3.11 6.77
N GLU A 248 -17.03 3.99 7.74
CA GLU A 248 -15.94 4.96 7.69
C GLU A 248 -14.57 4.24 7.65
N ALA A 249 -14.34 3.28 8.53
CA ALA A 249 -13.13 2.46 8.54
C ALA A 249 -12.96 1.69 7.23
N HIS A 250 -14.05 1.16 6.68
CA HIS A 250 -14.04 0.45 5.41
C HIS A 250 -13.76 1.37 4.21
N ALA A 251 -14.35 2.57 4.21
CA ALA A 251 -14.06 3.60 3.20
C ALA A 251 -12.58 4.01 3.22
N GLU A 252 -11.96 4.03 4.40
CA GLU A 252 -10.55 4.30 4.62
C GLU A 252 -9.66 3.05 4.59
N ARG A 253 -10.27 1.88 4.30
CA ARG A 253 -9.59 0.57 4.17
C ARG A 253 -8.81 0.15 5.41
N ILE A 254 -9.22 0.61 6.58
CA ILE A 254 -8.66 0.13 7.84
C ILE A 254 -9.08 -1.33 8.02
N PRO A 255 -8.14 -2.26 8.29
CA PRO A 255 -8.46 -3.68 8.44
C PRO A 255 -9.36 -3.91 9.65
N THR A 256 -10.62 -4.28 9.42
CA THR A 256 -11.59 -4.62 10.48
C THR A 256 -11.87 -6.12 10.55
N SER A 257 -11.28 -6.93 9.65
CA SER A 257 -11.51 -8.38 9.59
C SER A 257 -10.23 -9.18 9.87
N ASP A 258 -10.37 -10.23 10.69
CA ASP A 258 -9.29 -11.12 11.13
C ASP A 258 -9.20 -12.40 10.27
N ASN A 259 -9.57 -12.34 8.98
CA ASN A 259 -9.41 -13.51 8.12
C ASN A 259 -7.92 -13.71 7.73
N TYR A 260 -7.59 -14.95 7.36
CA TYR A 260 -6.23 -15.35 7.03
C TYR A 260 -5.54 -14.42 6.00
N TYR A 261 -6.26 -14.03 4.96
CA TYR A 261 -5.73 -13.18 3.90
C TYR A 261 -5.44 -11.76 4.40
N SER A 262 -6.34 -11.18 5.19
CA SER A 262 -6.17 -9.86 5.80
C SER A 262 -4.96 -9.82 6.73
N ILE A 263 -4.82 -10.84 7.61
CA ILE A 263 -3.69 -10.97 8.53
C ILE A 263 -2.38 -11.09 7.75
N LEU A 264 -2.33 -11.94 6.74
CA LEU A 264 -1.13 -12.13 5.91
C LEU A 264 -0.73 -10.84 5.20
N THR A 265 -1.68 -10.17 4.55
CA THR A 265 -1.44 -8.90 3.84
C THR A 265 -0.97 -7.82 4.80
N ARG A 266 -1.59 -7.73 5.98
CA ARG A 266 -1.20 -6.76 7.01
C ARG A 266 0.19 -7.04 7.57
N THR A 267 0.54 -8.30 7.76
CA THR A 267 1.88 -8.70 8.20
C THR A 267 2.94 -8.24 7.21
N PHE A 268 2.75 -8.45 5.91
CA PHE A 268 3.66 -7.95 4.88
C PHE A 268 3.74 -6.42 4.88
N SER A 269 2.63 -5.73 5.09
CA SER A 269 2.61 -4.27 5.17
C SER A 269 3.43 -3.74 6.33
N LEU A 270 3.28 -4.34 7.52
CA LEU A 270 4.04 -3.97 8.72
C LEU A 270 5.54 -4.20 8.54
N MET A 271 5.93 -5.31 7.90
CA MET A 271 7.32 -5.60 7.57
C MET A 271 7.87 -4.55 6.60
N ASN A 272 7.17 -4.29 5.50
CA ASN A 272 7.59 -3.31 4.50
C ASN A 272 7.69 -1.90 5.09
N HIS A 273 6.71 -1.47 5.88
CA HIS A 273 6.76 -0.20 6.60
C HIS A 273 7.99 -0.10 7.50
N THR A 274 8.26 -1.15 8.28
CA THR A 274 9.39 -1.16 9.22
C THR A 274 10.73 -1.09 8.49
N ILE A 275 10.90 -1.87 7.42
CA ILE A 275 12.12 -1.89 6.61
C ILE A 275 12.32 -0.52 5.91
N ALA A 276 11.28 0.03 5.29
CA ALA A 276 11.35 1.33 4.63
C ALA A 276 11.73 2.45 5.61
N ARG A 277 11.07 2.50 6.78
CA ARG A 277 11.37 3.47 7.82
C ARG A 277 12.81 3.39 8.31
N GLN A 278 13.33 2.18 8.53
CA GLN A 278 14.73 1.98 8.95
C GLN A 278 15.70 2.44 7.86
N ALA A 279 15.42 2.13 6.59
CA ALA A 279 16.22 2.59 5.47
C ALA A 279 16.24 4.13 5.37
N ILE A 280 15.07 4.78 5.47
CA ILE A 280 14.97 6.25 5.45
C ILE A 280 15.76 6.88 6.61
N GLN A 281 15.67 6.33 7.82
CA GLN A 281 16.45 6.82 8.98
C GLN A 281 17.95 6.67 8.79
N LEU A 282 18.39 5.55 8.18
CA LEU A 282 19.80 5.25 7.95
C LEU A 282 20.42 6.11 6.84
N TYR A 283 19.74 6.22 5.70
CA TYR A 283 20.26 6.86 4.48
C TYR A 283 19.90 8.35 4.36
N ARG A 284 18.92 8.83 5.14
CA ARG A 284 18.50 10.24 5.23
C ARG A 284 18.34 10.89 3.86
N PRO A 285 17.37 10.47 3.05
CA PRO A 285 17.09 11.11 1.77
C PRO A 285 16.78 12.60 1.95
N ASP A 286 17.11 13.41 0.94
CA ASP A 286 16.85 14.85 0.94
C ASP A 286 15.36 15.16 0.80
N VAL A 287 14.63 14.32 0.04
CA VAL A 287 13.18 14.41 -0.13
C VAL A 287 12.57 13.04 0.14
N VAL A 288 11.57 12.98 1.01
CA VAL A 288 10.81 11.77 1.33
C VAL A 288 9.34 12.01 1.01
N VAL A 289 8.83 11.23 0.06
CA VAL A 289 7.40 11.22 -0.28
C VAL A 289 6.75 9.99 0.32
N ASN A 290 5.67 10.19 1.06
CA ASN A 290 4.96 9.10 1.73
C ASN A 290 3.53 8.96 1.22
N MET A 291 3.10 7.71 0.97
CA MET A 291 1.71 7.35 0.72
C MET A 291 1.30 6.25 1.69
N ASN A 292 0.10 6.40 2.27
CA ASN A 292 -0.43 5.42 3.20
C ASN A 292 -0.73 4.09 2.50
N PHE A 293 -0.34 3.01 3.19
CA PHE A 293 -0.59 1.63 2.75
C PHE A 293 -2.09 1.36 2.53
N ASP A 294 -2.95 1.88 3.38
CA ASP A 294 -4.38 1.60 3.39
C ASP A 294 -5.15 2.35 2.27
N THR A 295 -4.49 3.26 1.51
CA THR A 295 -5.14 4.03 0.43
C THR A 295 -5.53 3.16 -0.76
N TYR A 296 -4.63 2.29 -1.22
CA TYR A 296 -4.84 1.37 -2.34
C TYR A 296 -4.13 0.05 -2.05
N GLY A 297 -4.79 -1.08 -2.17
CA GLY A 297 -4.14 -2.36 -1.83
C GLY A 297 -4.80 -3.59 -2.44
N ALA A 298 -6.03 -3.46 -2.91
CA ALA A 298 -6.77 -4.59 -3.48
C ALA A 298 -6.39 -4.84 -4.95
N ILE A 299 -6.60 -6.06 -5.43
CA ILE A 299 -6.38 -6.41 -6.85
C ILE A 299 -7.14 -5.47 -7.80
N PRO A 300 -8.40 -5.07 -7.57
CA PRO A 300 -9.10 -4.11 -8.44
C PRO A 300 -8.43 -2.75 -8.55
N ASP A 301 -7.59 -2.35 -7.58
CA ASP A 301 -6.91 -1.05 -7.62
C ASP A 301 -5.82 -0.99 -8.72
N TYR A 302 -5.39 -2.12 -9.28
CA TYR A 302 -4.54 -2.13 -10.47
C TYR A 302 -5.23 -1.52 -11.71
N ALA A 303 -6.57 -1.39 -11.71
CA ALA A 303 -7.32 -0.70 -12.76
C ALA A 303 -7.53 0.81 -12.47
N LYS A 304 -6.92 1.34 -11.40
CA LYS A 304 -6.99 2.77 -11.00
C LYS A 304 -5.69 3.52 -11.29
N GLY A 305 -4.98 3.12 -12.33
CA GLY A 305 -3.65 3.66 -12.64
C GLY A 305 -3.61 5.17 -12.74
N GLU A 306 -4.59 5.79 -13.41
CA GLU A 306 -4.67 7.24 -13.57
C GLU A 306 -4.90 7.98 -12.25
N GLU A 307 -5.85 7.50 -11.43
CA GLU A 307 -6.15 8.06 -10.11
C GLU A 307 -4.92 8.01 -9.20
N ILE A 308 -4.23 6.86 -9.17
CA ILE A 308 -3.06 6.65 -8.33
C ILE A 308 -1.86 7.50 -8.80
N ALA A 309 -1.67 7.63 -10.11
CA ALA A 309 -0.64 8.50 -10.67
C ALA A 309 -0.88 9.98 -10.35
N ALA A 310 -2.14 10.45 -10.44
CA ALA A 310 -2.51 11.81 -10.04
C ALA A 310 -2.21 12.08 -8.56
N LYS A 311 -2.51 11.11 -7.67
CA LYS A 311 -2.16 11.21 -6.25
C LYS A 311 -0.66 11.25 -6.03
N GLY A 312 0.12 10.50 -6.79
CA GLY A 312 1.57 10.53 -6.74
C GLY A 312 2.17 11.88 -7.12
N ARG A 313 1.60 12.55 -8.13
CA ARG A 313 1.96 13.91 -8.53
C ARG A 313 1.70 14.91 -7.41
N GLU A 314 0.51 14.86 -6.79
CA GLU A 314 0.13 15.72 -5.66
C GLU A 314 1.11 15.59 -4.49
N LEU A 315 1.42 14.35 -4.09
CA LEU A 315 2.32 14.07 -2.97
C LEU A 315 3.76 14.52 -3.26
N MET A 316 4.24 14.30 -4.47
CA MET A 316 5.57 14.77 -4.88
C MET A 316 5.64 16.29 -4.91
N SER A 317 4.60 16.96 -5.44
CA SER A 317 4.53 18.42 -5.47
C SER A 317 4.64 19.01 -4.06
N ALA A 318 3.86 18.48 -3.10
CA ALA A 318 3.92 18.94 -1.71
C ALA A 318 5.31 18.73 -1.08
N ALA A 319 5.94 17.57 -1.29
CA ALA A 319 7.26 17.29 -0.73
C ALA A 319 8.36 18.16 -1.34
N LEU A 320 8.27 18.50 -2.63
CA LEU A 320 9.20 19.41 -3.29
C LEU A 320 9.00 20.85 -2.82
N ASP A 321 7.76 21.30 -2.59
CA ASP A 321 7.50 22.64 -2.02
C ASP A 321 8.17 22.78 -0.65
N GLU A 322 8.06 21.78 0.23
CA GLU A 322 8.75 21.78 1.52
C GLU A 322 10.27 21.83 1.38
N TYR A 323 10.83 21.03 0.48
CA TYR A 323 12.27 20.99 0.23
C TYR A 323 12.79 22.30 -0.30
N GLU A 324 12.14 22.89 -1.30
CA GLU A 324 12.54 24.15 -1.95
C GLU A 324 12.43 25.34 -0.98
N HIS A 325 11.37 25.39 -0.14
CA HIS A 325 11.24 26.38 0.92
C HIS A 325 12.35 26.26 1.97
N ALA A 326 12.68 25.05 2.40
CA ALA A 326 13.76 24.83 3.36
C ALA A 326 15.14 25.22 2.79
N ALA A 327 15.37 25.00 1.50
CA ALA A 327 16.60 25.38 0.80
C ALA A 327 16.73 26.90 0.66
N SER A 328 15.64 27.61 0.31
CA SER A 328 15.59 29.08 0.18
C SER A 328 15.84 29.78 1.51
N GLY A 329 15.21 29.32 2.61
CA GLY A 329 15.40 29.89 3.94
C GLY A 329 16.83 29.72 4.48
N LYS A 330 17.55 28.67 4.07
CA LYS A 330 18.99 28.51 4.40
C LYS A 330 19.89 29.47 3.62
N ALA A 331 19.57 29.80 2.36
CA ALA A 331 20.31 30.72 1.55
C ALA A 331 20.21 32.16 2.12
N ASP A 332 19.02 32.58 2.55
CA ASP A 332 18.77 33.88 3.16
C ASP A 332 19.43 34.04 4.54
N SER A 333 19.66 32.96 5.27
CA SER A 333 20.31 32.98 6.59
C SER A 333 21.86 33.03 6.52
N LEU A 334 22.42 32.79 5.33
CA LEU A 334 23.89 32.83 5.07
C LEU A 334 24.35 34.08 4.31
N SER A 335 23.40 34.91 3.86
CA SER A 335 23.64 36.24 3.26
C SER A 335 23.55 37.35 4.32
#